data_f8196d5f2c6e699a73225678c6d95a62
#
_entry.id   f8196d5f2c6e699a73225678c6d95a62
#
_cell.length_a   1.000
_cell.length_b   1.000
_cell.length_c   1.000
_cell.angle_alpha   90.00
_cell.angle_beta   90.00
_cell.angle_gamma   90.00
#
_symmetry.space_group_name_H-M   'P 1'
#
loop_
_entity.id
_entity.type
_entity.pdbx_description
1 polymer ?
#
loop_
_entity_poly.entity_id
_entity_poly.type
_entity_poly.pdbx_seq_one_letter_code
_entity_poly.pdbx_strand_id
1 'polypeptide(L)'
;MGPSRRLRRLESYLEPLRGGYGLTKIALQIAPHVFVRPGELRHGEWQEIDFEKAVWILPAEKMKMRKPHHVPLSRQAMALFRELRGLTGPDGFILPSVRTRARPMSENTINSGLRRLGYSTTEMTAHGFRAMASTLLNESGHWSYDAIERALAH
;
A
#
# COMPACT_ATOMS: atom_id res chain seq x y z
N MET A 1 10.61 25.37 -5.20
CA MET A 1 11.33 24.47 -4.28
C MET A 1 11.22 23.03 -4.77
N GLY A 2 12.31 22.33 -4.93
CA GLY A 2 12.30 20.94 -5.38
C GLY A 2 11.69 19.99 -4.35
N PRO A 3 11.42 18.73 -4.74
CA PRO A 3 10.89 17.72 -3.82
C PRO A 3 11.84 17.49 -2.65
N SER A 4 11.27 17.23 -1.47
CA SER A 4 12.05 16.99 -0.26
C SER A 4 12.98 15.79 -0.45
N ARG A 5 14.05 15.71 0.38
CA ARG A 5 14.98 14.56 0.36
C ARG A 5 14.23 13.23 0.53
N ARG A 6 13.15 13.22 1.33
CA ARG A 6 12.33 12.04 1.59
C ARG A 6 11.45 11.66 0.39
N LEU A 7 10.89 12.64 -0.31
CA LEU A 7 10.13 12.38 -1.54
C LEU A 7 11.04 11.78 -2.60
N ARG A 8 12.23 12.35 -2.81
CA ARG A 8 13.20 11.79 -3.74
C ARG A 8 13.60 10.37 -3.34
N ARG A 9 13.73 10.11 -2.04
CA ARG A 9 14.02 8.77 -1.54
C ARG A 9 12.87 7.80 -1.84
N LEU A 10 11.62 8.23 -1.65
CA LEU A 10 10.45 7.43 -1.99
C LEU A 10 10.42 7.11 -3.48
N GLU A 11 10.63 8.11 -4.32
CA GLU A 11 10.72 7.92 -5.76
C GLU A 11 11.81 6.92 -6.14
N SER A 12 12.97 6.98 -5.48
CA SER A 12 14.07 6.04 -5.73
C SER A 12 13.73 4.60 -5.36
N TYR A 13 12.85 4.38 -4.39
CA TYR A 13 12.35 3.04 -4.08
C TYR A 13 11.39 2.51 -5.15
N LEU A 14 10.66 3.40 -5.81
CA LEU A 14 9.67 3.02 -6.81
C LEU A 14 10.30 2.77 -8.19
N GLU A 15 11.38 3.46 -8.52
CA GLU A 15 12.05 3.33 -9.83
C GLU A 15 12.45 1.89 -10.19
N PRO A 16 13.18 1.16 -9.30
CA PRO A 16 13.57 -0.22 -9.61
C PRO A 16 12.37 -1.17 -9.77
N LEU A 17 11.20 -0.80 -9.24
CA LEU A 17 10.01 -1.65 -9.28
C LEU A 17 9.36 -1.70 -10.66
N ARG A 18 9.75 -0.83 -11.57
CA ARG A 18 9.28 -0.81 -12.95
C ARG A 18 9.75 -2.02 -13.77
N GLY A 19 10.71 -2.79 -13.22
CA GLY A 19 11.33 -3.92 -13.91
C GLY A 19 10.71 -5.31 -13.75
N GLY A 20 9.63 -5.45 -12.95
CA GLY A 20 8.83 -6.69 -12.99
C GLY A 20 9.17 -7.82 -12.03
N TYR A 21 8.49 -7.85 -10.89
CA TYR A 21 8.39 -9.02 -10.00
C TYR A 21 6.92 -9.46 -9.84
N GLY A 22 6.12 -9.34 -10.89
CA GLY A 22 4.72 -9.75 -10.86
C GLY A 22 3.92 -9.06 -9.75
N LEU A 23 3.22 -9.84 -8.92
CA LEU A 23 2.37 -9.31 -7.85
C LEU A 23 3.14 -8.53 -6.78
N THR A 24 4.36 -8.97 -6.47
CA THR A 24 5.21 -8.30 -5.47
C THR A 24 5.54 -6.88 -5.91
N LYS A 25 5.86 -6.69 -7.19
CA LYS A 25 6.12 -5.37 -7.76
C LYS A 25 4.92 -4.44 -7.56
N ILE A 26 3.74 -4.89 -7.95
CA ILE A 26 2.53 -4.07 -7.84
C ILE A 26 2.20 -3.78 -6.38
N ALA A 27 2.35 -4.76 -5.48
CA ALA A 27 2.16 -4.57 -4.05
C ALA A 27 3.07 -3.47 -3.49
N LEU A 28 4.34 -3.48 -3.89
CA LEU A 28 5.32 -2.47 -3.48
C LEU A 28 4.99 -1.08 -4.05
N GLN A 29 4.40 -1.03 -5.26
CA GLN A 29 3.95 0.23 -5.85
C GLN A 29 2.69 0.77 -5.19
N ILE A 30 1.78 -0.09 -4.75
CA ILE A 30 0.53 0.30 -4.10
C ILE A 30 0.76 0.79 -2.66
N ALA A 31 1.62 0.11 -1.90
CA ALA A 31 1.82 0.36 -0.48
C ALA A 31 2.00 1.85 -0.12
N PRO A 32 2.84 2.63 -0.81
CA PRO A 32 3.02 4.05 -0.47
C PRO A 32 1.82 4.94 -0.83
N HIS A 33 0.86 4.46 -1.61
CA HIS A 33 -0.32 5.24 -2.01
C HIS A 33 -1.52 5.07 -1.08
N VAL A 34 -1.58 4.00 -0.31
CA VAL A 34 -2.78 3.67 0.49
C VAL A 34 -2.58 3.83 1.99
N PHE A 35 -1.36 3.84 2.48
CA PHE A 35 -0.99 4.09 3.88
C PHE A 35 -1.62 3.14 4.90
N VAL A 36 -2.12 2.00 4.45
CA VAL A 36 -2.67 0.96 5.34
C VAL A 36 -1.53 0.15 5.96
N ARG A 37 -1.85 -0.59 7.02
CA ARG A 37 -0.86 -1.51 7.61
C ARG A 37 -0.58 -2.65 6.63
N PRO A 38 0.64 -3.23 6.65
CA PRO A 38 0.97 -4.34 5.74
C PRO A 38 0.00 -5.52 5.83
N GLY A 39 -0.48 -5.86 7.02
CA GLY A 39 -1.48 -6.90 7.20
C GLY A 39 -2.82 -6.55 6.56
N GLU A 40 -3.23 -5.29 6.67
CA GLU A 40 -4.45 -4.80 6.02
C GLU A 40 -4.36 -4.89 4.50
N LEU A 41 -3.22 -4.52 3.94
CA LEU A 41 -2.97 -4.63 2.50
C LEU A 41 -3.03 -6.09 2.03
N ARG A 42 -2.34 -6.99 2.73
CA ARG A 42 -2.28 -8.41 2.37
C ARG A 42 -3.63 -9.10 2.43
N HIS A 43 -4.48 -8.74 3.39
CA HIS A 43 -5.80 -9.32 3.58
C HIS A 43 -6.91 -8.61 2.81
N GLY A 44 -6.58 -7.59 2.03
CA GLY A 44 -7.55 -6.87 1.20
C GLY A 44 -8.23 -7.80 0.19
N GLU A 45 -9.52 -7.57 -0.01
CA GLU A 45 -10.35 -8.32 -0.94
C GLU A 45 -10.96 -7.40 -1.98
N TRP A 46 -11.16 -7.91 -3.18
CA TRP A 46 -11.68 -7.12 -4.31
C TRP A 46 -13.05 -6.50 -4.04
N GLN A 47 -13.90 -7.19 -3.28
CA GLN A 47 -15.23 -6.67 -2.91
C GLN A 47 -15.17 -5.40 -2.05
N GLU A 48 -14.04 -5.10 -1.45
CA GLU A 48 -13.85 -3.91 -0.60
C GLU A 48 -13.54 -2.65 -1.42
N ILE A 49 -13.22 -2.79 -2.70
CA ILE A 49 -12.87 -1.66 -3.56
C ILE A 49 -14.06 -1.23 -4.40
N ASP A 50 -14.47 0.02 -4.22
CA ASP A 50 -15.45 0.68 -5.07
C ASP A 50 -14.71 1.49 -6.14
N PHE A 51 -14.66 0.96 -7.37
CA PHE A 51 -13.95 1.59 -8.47
C PHE A 51 -14.67 2.85 -9.00
N GLU A 52 -15.98 2.94 -8.82
CA GLU A 52 -16.73 4.14 -9.23
C GLU A 52 -16.45 5.31 -8.31
N LYS A 53 -16.46 5.06 -7.00
CA LYS A 53 -16.21 6.08 -5.98
C LYS A 53 -14.73 6.29 -5.67
N ALA A 54 -13.83 5.47 -6.25
CA ALA A 54 -12.40 5.49 -5.99
C ALA A 54 -12.08 5.41 -4.49
N VAL A 55 -12.64 4.41 -3.83
CA VAL A 55 -12.46 4.20 -2.39
C VAL A 55 -12.29 2.70 -2.08
N TRP A 56 -11.39 2.42 -1.17
CA TRP A 56 -11.23 1.09 -0.57
C TRP A 56 -11.81 1.14 0.84
N ILE A 57 -12.83 0.35 1.09
CA ILE A 57 -13.49 0.31 2.40
C ILE A 57 -13.06 -0.95 3.12
N LEU A 58 -12.18 -0.78 4.10
CA LEU A 58 -11.76 -1.86 4.99
C LEU A 58 -12.86 -2.08 6.04
N PRO A 59 -13.45 -3.30 6.10
CA PRO A 59 -14.54 -3.55 7.04
C PRO A 59 -14.05 -3.53 8.50
N ALA A 60 -14.97 -3.25 9.40
CA ALA A 60 -14.70 -3.12 10.84
C ALA A 60 -13.96 -4.34 11.43
N GLU A 61 -14.29 -5.55 10.95
CA GLU A 61 -13.71 -6.81 11.43
C GLU A 61 -12.20 -6.89 11.19
N LYS A 62 -11.72 -6.19 10.17
CA LYS A 62 -10.30 -6.14 9.79
C LYS A 62 -9.53 -5.01 10.46
N MET A 63 -10.23 -4.11 11.15
CA MET A 63 -9.62 -2.93 11.74
C MET A 63 -9.41 -3.09 13.24
N LYS A 64 -8.23 -2.64 13.71
CA LYS A 64 -7.85 -2.70 15.13
C LYS A 64 -8.87 -1.98 16.02
N MET A 65 -9.42 -0.85 15.56
CA MET A 65 -10.38 -0.04 16.30
C MET A 65 -11.83 -0.47 16.10
N ARG A 66 -12.06 -1.58 15.37
CA ARG A 66 -13.39 -2.13 15.11
C ARG A 66 -14.35 -1.16 14.41
N LYS A 67 -13.81 -0.26 13.61
CA LYS A 67 -14.56 0.70 12.78
C LYS A 67 -14.13 0.56 11.34
N PRO A 68 -15.06 0.65 10.36
CA PRO A 68 -14.67 0.62 8.96
C PRO A 68 -13.77 1.81 8.63
N HIS A 69 -12.79 1.58 7.78
CA HIS A 69 -11.84 2.61 7.35
C HIS A 69 -11.95 2.83 5.85
N HIS A 70 -12.23 4.06 5.47
CA HIS A 70 -12.37 4.48 4.08
C HIS A 70 -11.05 5.06 3.59
N VAL A 71 -10.43 4.40 2.62
CA VAL A 71 -9.17 4.83 2.02
C VAL A 71 -9.47 5.42 0.65
N PRO A 72 -9.39 6.75 0.48
CA PRO A 72 -9.55 7.35 -0.84
C PRO A 72 -8.40 6.95 -1.74
N LEU A 73 -8.71 6.61 -2.98
CA LEU A 73 -7.73 6.11 -3.95
C LEU A 73 -7.39 7.21 -4.97
N SER A 74 -6.12 7.55 -5.05
CA SER A 74 -5.60 8.46 -6.07
C SER A 74 -5.73 7.85 -7.46
N ARG A 75 -5.52 8.66 -8.51
CA ARG A 75 -5.51 8.17 -9.90
C ARG A 75 -4.42 7.11 -10.09
N GLN A 76 -3.25 7.31 -9.49
CA GLN A 76 -2.13 6.37 -9.55
C GLN A 76 -2.50 5.05 -8.87
N ALA A 77 -3.08 5.12 -7.67
CA ALA A 77 -3.54 3.93 -6.95
C ALA A 77 -4.61 3.19 -7.75
N MET A 78 -5.59 3.90 -8.31
CA MET A 78 -6.65 3.31 -9.13
C MET A 78 -6.08 2.57 -10.34
N ALA A 79 -5.09 3.16 -11.02
CA ALA A 79 -4.44 2.53 -12.17
C ALA A 79 -3.76 1.22 -11.76
N LEU A 80 -3.05 1.22 -10.63
CA LEU A 80 -2.39 0.03 -10.10
C LEU A 80 -3.40 -1.05 -9.69
N PHE A 81 -4.49 -0.68 -9.05
CA PHE A 81 -5.55 -1.63 -8.68
C PHE A 81 -6.25 -2.23 -9.91
N ARG A 82 -6.46 -1.44 -10.96
CA ARG A 82 -7.03 -1.96 -12.22
C ARG A 82 -6.09 -2.94 -12.90
N GLU A 83 -4.80 -2.64 -12.94
CA GLU A 83 -3.77 -3.55 -13.48
C GLU A 83 -3.78 -4.87 -12.67
N LEU A 84 -3.77 -4.76 -11.35
CA LEU A 84 -3.78 -5.91 -10.44
C LEU A 84 -5.06 -6.73 -10.57
N ARG A 85 -6.20 -6.08 -10.76
CA ARG A 85 -7.49 -6.77 -10.96
C ARG A 85 -7.48 -7.65 -12.20
N GLY A 86 -6.77 -7.26 -13.24
CA GLY A 86 -6.57 -8.09 -14.43
C GLY A 86 -5.76 -9.35 -14.16
N LEU A 87 -4.96 -9.37 -13.09
CA LEU A 87 -4.12 -10.50 -12.73
C LEU A 87 -4.75 -11.41 -11.67
N THR A 88 -5.44 -10.85 -10.67
CA THR A 88 -5.93 -11.59 -9.50
C THR A 88 -7.44 -11.50 -9.29
N GLY A 89 -8.13 -10.60 -9.97
CA GLY A 89 -9.57 -10.41 -9.84
C GLY A 89 -10.39 -11.36 -10.70
N PRO A 90 -11.72 -11.14 -10.73
CA PRO A 90 -12.46 -10.10 -10.02
C PRO A 90 -12.77 -10.40 -8.55
N ASP A 91 -12.55 -11.62 -8.08
CA ASP A 91 -12.95 -12.09 -6.75
C ASP A 91 -11.76 -12.44 -5.86
N GLY A 92 -12.01 -12.55 -4.57
CA GLY A 92 -11.04 -13.02 -3.59
C GLY A 92 -10.04 -11.96 -3.20
N PHE A 93 -8.85 -12.40 -2.77
CA PHE A 93 -7.79 -11.51 -2.31
C PHE A 93 -7.23 -10.66 -3.44
N ILE A 94 -6.96 -9.41 -3.14
CA ILE A 94 -6.27 -8.48 -4.04
C ILE A 94 -4.84 -8.98 -4.30
N LEU A 95 -4.17 -9.44 -3.24
CA LEU A 95 -2.82 -9.96 -3.26
C LEU A 95 -2.80 -11.39 -2.72
N PRO A 96 -3.17 -12.38 -3.54
CA PRO A 96 -3.17 -13.78 -3.10
C PRO A 96 -1.75 -14.33 -3.02
N SER A 97 -1.60 -15.45 -2.29
CA SER A 97 -0.38 -16.24 -2.30
C SER A 97 -0.08 -16.76 -3.72
N VAL A 98 1.19 -16.85 -4.07
CA VAL A 98 1.62 -17.46 -5.33
C VAL A 98 1.30 -18.95 -5.41
N ARG A 99 1.09 -19.60 -4.25
CA ARG A 99 0.79 -21.03 -4.17
C ARG A 99 -0.69 -21.35 -4.27
N THR A 100 -1.56 -20.46 -3.78
CA THR A 100 -3.01 -20.66 -3.79
C THR A 100 -3.74 -19.32 -3.65
N ARG A 101 -4.88 -19.22 -4.35
CA ARG A 101 -5.76 -18.06 -4.23
C ARG A 101 -6.58 -18.04 -2.93
N ALA A 102 -6.59 -19.16 -2.19
CA ALA A 102 -7.33 -19.28 -0.94
C ALA A 102 -6.65 -18.57 0.24
N ARG A 103 -5.43 -18.11 0.08
CA ARG A 103 -4.66 -17.44 1.13
C ARG A 103 -4.12 -16.11 0.62
N PRO A 104 -3.98 -15.11 1.50
CA PRO A 104 -3.31 -13.88 1.13
C PRO A 104 -1.80 -14.09 0.94
N MET A 105 -1.16 -13.15 0.25
CA MET A 105 0.29 -13.06 0.13
C MET A 105 0.94 -13.16 1.51
N SER A 106 2.08 -13.85 1.60
CA SER A 106 2.77 -14.05 2.89
C SER A 106 3.31 -12.74 3.45
N GLU A 107 3.41 -12.69 4.78
CA GLU A 107 3.91 -11.53 5.51
C GLU A 107 5.28 -11.04 5.04
N ASN A 108 6.15 -11.96 4.68
CA ASN A 108 7.51 -11.63 4.28
C ASN A 108 7.67 -11.28 2.80
N THR A 109 6.64 -11.42 1.98
CA THR A 109 6.76 -11.25 0.52
C THR A 109 7.20 -9.84 0.15
N ILE A 110 6.59 -8.81 0.74
CA ILE A 110 6.94 -7.41 0.46
C ILE A 110 8.37 -7.12 0.94
N ASN A 111 8.71 -7.54 2.16
CA ASN A 111 10.05 -7.35 2.71
C ASN A 111 11.10 -8.09 1.89
N SER A 112 10.81 -9.32 1.46
CA SER A 112 11.71 -10.08 0.59
C SER A 112 11.93 -9.38 -0.76
N GLY A 113 10.87 -8.77 -1.30
CA GLY A 113 10.97 -7.97 -2.51
C GLY A 113 11.93 -6.79 -2.34
N LEU A 114 11.81 -6.08 -1.22
CA LEU A 114 12.74 -4.98 -0.89
C LEU A 114 14.18 -5.47 -0.75
N ARG A 115 14.39 -6.64 -0.14
CA ARG A 115 15.74 -7.23 -0.01
C ARG A 115 16.35 -7.56 -1.37
N ARG A 116 15.56 -8.10 -2.28
CA ARG A 116 16.00 -8.40 -3.67
C ARG A 116 16.40 -7.14 -4.43
N LEU A 117 15.80 -6.00 -4.09
CA LEU A 117 16.16 -4.70 -4.66
C LEU A 117 17.39 -4.07 -3.99
N GLY A 118 17.97 -4.74 -2.99
CA GLY A 118 19.19 -4.29 -2.31
C GLY A 118 18.97 -3.44 -1.07
N TYR A 119 17.73 -3.24 -0.64
CA TYR A 119 17.45 -2.47 0.58
C TYR A 119 17.52 -3.37 1.81
N SER A 120 18.27 -2.93 2.83
CA SER A 120 18.37 -3.64 4.10
C SER A 120 17.15 -3.40 5.00
N THR A 121 17.02 -4.19 6.06
CA THR A 121 15.96 -4.01 7.06
C THR A 121 16.05 -2.66 7.78
N THR A 122 17.24 -2.08 7.86
CA THR A 122 17.45 -0.76 8.45
C THR A 122 17.09 0.37 7.49
N GLU A 123 17.06 0.11 6.19
CA GLU A 123 16.75 1.11 5.17
C GLU A 123 15.26 1.19 4.90
N MET A 124 14.60 0.05 4.68
CA MET A 124 13.18 0.04 4.36
C MET A 124 12.52 -1.30 4.72
N THR A 125 11.30 -1.21 5.26
CA THR A 125 10.39 -2.33 5.51
C THR A 125 9.00 -1.96 4.99
N ALA A 126 8.09 -2.94 4.95
CA ALA A 126 6.69 -2.68 4.59
C ALA A 126 6.03 -1.64 5.52
N HIS A 127 6.32 -1.68 6.82
CA HIS A 127 5.89 -0.65 7.78
C HIS A 127 6.55 0.70 7.52
N GLY A 128 7.75 0.72 6.97
CA GLY A 128 8.50 1.92 6.65
C GLY A 128 7.79 2.83 5.66
N PHE A 129 7.03 2.29 4.71
CA PHE A 129 6.22 3.09 3.79
C PHE A 129 5.20 3.94 4.54
N ARG A 130 4.54 3.36 5.53
CA ARG A 130 3.53 4.05 6.33
C ARG A 130 4.17 5.13 7.22
N ALA A 131 5.26 4.81 7.88
CA ALA A 131 6.01 5.77 8.70
C ALA A 131 6.54 6.93 7.84
N MET A 132 7.02 6.64 6.63
CA MET A 132 7.49 7.64 5.68
C MET A 132 6.34 8.56 5.24
N ALA A 133 5.17 8.01 4.94
CA ALA A 133 3.99 8.76 4.57
C ALA A 133 3.56 9.71 5.70
N SER A 134 3.48 9.20 6.93
CA SER A 134 3.16 10.03 8.10
C SER A 134 4.12 11.22 8.23
N THR A 135 5.41 10.96 8.13
CA THR A 135 6.42 12.01 8.23
C THR A 135 6.30 13.03 7.10
N LEU A 136 6.11 12.58 5.86
CA LEU A 136 5.97 13.48 4.71
C LEU A 136 4.73 14.37 4.83
N LEU A 137 3.60 13.81 5.28
CA LEU A 137 2.37 14.57 5.47
C LEU A 137 2.53 15.63 6.56
N ASN A 138 3.17 15.28 7.68
CA ASN A 138 3.44 16.22 8.76
C ASN A 138 4.43 17.31 8.34
N GLU A 139 5.48 16.97 7.61
CA GLU A 139 6.49 17.93 7.13
C GLU A 139 5.94 18.86 6.03
N SER A 140 4.94 18.43 5.27
CA SER A 140 4.37 19.24 4.20
C SER A 140 3.66 20.50 4.72
N GLY A 141 3.13 20.44 5.95
CA GLY A 141 2.37 21.54 6.55
C GLY A 141 1.00 21.79 5.91
N HIS A 142 0.60 20.99 4.91
CA HIS A 142 -0.67 21.15 4.19
C HIS A 142 -1.87 20.51 4.89
N TRP A 143 -1.61 19.62 5.85
CA TRP A 143 -2.64 18.81 6.51
C TRP A 143 -2.52 18.94 8.01
N SER A 144 -3.66 19.00 8.69
CA SER A 144 -3.68 18.99 10.16
C SER A 144 -3.24 17.63 10.70
N TYR A 145 -2.70 17.61 11.91
CA TYR A 145 -2.35 16.38 12.61
C TYR A 145 -3.52 15.40 12.65
N ASP A 146 -4.72 15.90 12.99
CA ASP A 146 -5.93 15.06 13.07
C ASP A 146 -6.31 14.45 11.73
N ALA A 147 -6.15 15.19 10.63
CA ALA A 147 -6.42 14.67 9.29
C ALA A 147 -5.46 13.53 8.94
N ILE A 148 -4.17 13.69 9.27
CA ILE A 148 -3.14 12.68 9.05
C ILE A 148 -3.42 11.42 9.87
N GLU A 149 -3.74 11.59 11.17
CA GLU A 149 -4.06 10.47 12.05
C GLU A 149 -5.29 9.68 11.58
N ARG A 150 -6.31 10.38 11.08
CA ARG A 150 -7.49 9.72 10.50
C ARG A 150 -7.15 8.95 9.22
N ALA A 151 -6.31 9.51 8.36
CA ALA A 151 -5.88 8.85 7.12
C ALA A 151 -5.09 7.57 7.42
N LEU A 152 -4.32 7.57 8.51
CA LEU A 152 -3.55 6.41 8.96
C LEU A 152 -4.36 5.46 9.83
N ALA A 153 -5.58 5.81 10.18
CA ALA A 153 -6.47 5.03 11.07
C ALA A 153 -5.85 4.75 12.44
N HIS A 154 -5.22 5.76 12.99
CA HIS A 154 -4.71 5.70 14.36
C HIS A 154 -5.79 5.90 15.41
#